data_d3b5c8897de37c2a20e91912cefc9d93
#
_entry.id   d3b5c8897de37c2a20e91912cefc9d93
#
_cell.length_a   1.000
_cell.length_b   1.000
_cell.length_c   1.000
_cell.angle_alpha   90.00
_cell.angle_beta   90.00
_cell.angle_gamma   90.00
#
_symmetry.space_group_name_H-M   'P 1'
#
loop_
_entity.id
_entity.type
_entity.pdbx_description
1 polymer ?
#
loop_
_entity_poly.entity_id
_entity_poly.type
_entity_poly.pdbx_seq_one_letter_code
_entity_poly.pdbx_strand_id
1 'polypeptide(L)'
;MKIISKSTVLIAIISPLFVTVVIAGESVKVDSIEVYSPTALPSIGLPIKDVPYAVQTATGEEIREQPGVSIADYMVNNLEGVTVNEVGGNPYQLEINYRGYNATPLVGNPQGLSIYVDGVRQNMPFSNNVLWDTIPDFAIDNMQLVGGSNPVYGLNTLGGSLSMQTKSGRTFNKSAIEVQTGSWGRKIGLIESGGVSED
;
A
#
# COMPACT_ATOMS: atom_id res chain seq x y z
N MET A 1 -65.96 -39.22 19.10
CA MET A 1 -64.51 -39.34 19.27
C MET A 1 -63.90 -38.08 18.63
N LYS A 2 -63.59 -37.06 19.42
CA LYS A 2 -63.07 -35.76 18.96
C LYS A 2 -61.59 -35.72 19.14
N ILE A 3 -60.85 -35.59 18.07
CA ILE A 3 -59.39 -35.43 18.02
C ILE A 3 -59.11 -33.94 18.11
N ILE A 4 -58.50 -33.47 19.20
CA ILE A 4 -58.10 -32.08 19.37
C ILE A 4 -56.65 -31.97 18.88
N SER A 5 -56.48 -31.23 17.79
CA SER A 5 -55.16 -30.86 17.26
C SER A 5 -54.57 -29.74 18.12
N LYS A 6 -53.39 -29.97 18.70
CA LYS A 6 -52.58 -28.94 19.37
C LYS A 6 -51.71 -28.23 18.36
N SER A 7 -52.09 -27.01 17.99
CA SER A 7 -51.23 -26.10 17.22
C SER A 7 -50.19 -25.46 18.15
N THR A 8 -48.94 -25.81 17.98
CA THR A 8 -47.81 -25.17 18.66
C THR A 8 -47.48 -23.87 17.92
N VAL A 9 -47.77 -22.72 18.51
CA VAL A 9 -47.35 -21.43 18.00
C VAL A 9 -45.91 -21.18 18.42
N LEU A 10 -44.99 -21.17 17.43
CA LEU A 10 -43.58 -20.80 17.62
C LEU A 10 -43.48 -19.27 17.56
N ILE A 11 -43.35 -18.64 18.72
CA ILE A 11 -43.05 -17.20 18.80
C ILE A 11 -41.57 -16.98 18.55
N ALA A 12 -41.22 -16.51 17.35
CA ALA A 12 -39.86 -16.05 17.05
C ALA A 12 -39.65 -14.68 17.71
N ILE A 13 -38.82 -14.65 18.72
CA ILE A 13 -38.38 -13.39 19.35
C ILE A 13 -37.32 -12.75 18.43
N ILE A 14 -37.77 -11.77 17.64
CA ILE A 14 -36.87 -10.90 16.87
C ILE A 14 -36.30 -9.88 17.85
N SER A 15 -35.08 -10.10 18.29
CA SER A 15 -34.30 -9.13 19.07
C SER A 15 -33.86 -8.00 18.14
N PRO A 16 -34.23 -6.73 18.37
CA PRO A 16 -33.73 -5.62 17.55
C PRO A 16 -32.26 -5.43 17.86
N LEU A 17 -31.41 -5.65 16.84
CA LEU A 17 -30.01 -5.31 16.88
C LEU A 17 -29.90 -3.76 16.82
N PHE A 18 -29.71 -3.12 17.95
CA PHE A 18 -29.38 -1.70 18.00
C PHE A 18 -27.98 -1.50 17.44
N VAL A 19 -27.89 -1.11 16.17
CA VAL A 19 -26.67 -0.58 15.57
C VAL A 19 -26.51 0.85 16.08
N THR A 20 -25.66 1.06 17.06
CA THR A 20 -25.21 2.39 17.45
C THR A 20 -24.27 2.91 16.39
N VAL A 21 -24.76 3.77 15.51
CA VAL A 21 -23.93 4.57 14.61
C VAL A 21 -23.21 5.61 15.48
N VAL A 22 -21.94 5.39 15.74
CA VAL A 22 -21.05 6.41 16.30
C VAL A 22 -20.76 7.39 15.18
N ILE A 23 -21.40 8.55 15.21
CA ILE A 23 -21.02 9.69 14.35
C ILE A 23 -19.69 10.20 14.91
N ALA A 24 -18.60 9.81 14.26
CA ALA A 24 -17.29 10.41 14.51
C ALA A 24 -17.40 11.90 14.14
N GLY A 25 -17.03 12.77 15.08
CA GLY A 25 -17.03 14.20 14.88
C GLY A 25 -16.16 14.57 13.68
N GLU A 26 -16.59 15.60 12.97
CA GLU A 26 -15.93 16.18 11.81
C GLU A 26 -14.47 16.48 12.13
N SER A 27 -13.56 15.67 11.63
CA SER A 27 -12.13 15.92 11.72
C SER A 27 -11.82 17.15 10.86
N VAL A 28 -11.30 18.20 11.46
CA VAL A 28 -10.74 19.33 10.73
C VAL A 28 -9.67 18.77 9.81
N LYS A 29 -9.95 18.71 8.51
CA LYS A 29 -8.94 18.41 7.49
C LYS A 29 -7.96 19.60 7.50
N VAL A 30 -6.85 19.43 8.18
CA VAL A 30 -5.67 20.26 7.94
C VAL A 30 -5.14 19.78 6.58
N ASP A 31 -5.03 20.71 5.63
CA ASP A 31 -4.42 20.39 4.33
C ASP A 31 -3.06 19.76 4.60
N SER A 32 -2.90 18.51 4.19
CA SER A 32 -1.63 17.79 4.31
C SER A 32 -0.63 18.48 3.40
N ILE A 33 0.42 19.06 3.97
CA ILE A 33 1.53 19.57 3.18
C ILE A 33 2.27 18.34 2.68
N GLU A 34 2.12 18.04 1.41
CA GLU A 34 2.94 17.00 0.77
C GLU A 34 4.39 17.45 0.78
N VAL A 35 5.24 16.69 1.47
CA VAL A 35 6.67 16.94 1.56
C VAL A 35 7.44 15.82 0.86
N TYR A 36 8.39 16.24 0.04
CA TYR A 36 9.33 15.35 -0.60
C TYR A 36 10.54 15.12 0.31
N SER A 37 10.90 13.85 0.53
CA SER A 37 12.18 13.51 1.13
C SER A 37 13.26 13.47 0.04
N PRO A 38 14.28 14.36 0.07
CA PRO A 38 15.32 14.39 -0.96
C PRO A 38 16.26 13.19 -0.92
N THR A 39 16.08 12.31 0.06
CA THR A 39 16.86 11.08 0.24
C THR A 39 15.93 9.91 0.54
N ALA A 40 16.42 8.69 0.36
CA ALA A 40 15.68 7.48 0.77
C ALA A 40 15.51 7.37 2.30
N LEU A 41 16.26 8.15 3.05
CA LEU A 41 16.16 8.22 4.51
C LEU A 41 15.09 9.23 4.93
N PRO A 42 14.39 8.99 6.05
CA PRO A 42 13.48 9.95 6.63
C PRO A 42 14.19 11.29 6.87
N SER A 43 13.66 12.36 6.32
CA SER A 43 14.21 13.72 6.47
C SER A 43 13.08 14.73 6.64
N ILE A 44 13.44 15.96 7.02
CA ILE A 44 12.52 17.10 7.08
C ILE A 44 12.14 17.51 5.66
N GLY A 45 11.54 16.81 4.86
CA GLY A 45 11.24 17.01 3.45
C GLY A 45 11.12 18.44 2.95
N LEU A 46 11.17 18.61 1.66
CA LEU A 46 10.86 19.86 0.97
C LEU A 46 9.43 19.80 0.43
N PRO A 47 8.70 20.93 0.39
CA PRO A 47 7.43 20.96 -0.34
C PRO A 47 7.62 20.51 -1.79
N ILE A 48 6.75 19.66 -2.30
CA ILE A 48 6.85 19.09 -3.66
C ILE A 48 6.95 20.20 -4.71
N LYS A 49 6.25 21.31 -4.52
CA LYS A 49 6.31 22.49 -5.41
C LYS A 49 7.70 23.11 -5.57
N ASP A 50 8.59 22.89 -4.61
CA ASP A 50 9.95 23.44 -4.60
C ASP A 50 10.98 22.44 -5.16
N VAL A 51 10.55 21.25 -5.56
CA VAL A 51 11.40 20.19 -6.08
C VAL A 51 11.48 20.25 -7.60
N PRO A 52 12.68 20.31 -8.20
CA PRO A 52 12.85 20.42 -9.65
C PRO A 52 12.70 19.09 -10.41
N TYR A 53 12.16 18.06 -9.78
CA TYR A 53 11.98 16.73 -10.36
C TYR A 53 10.51 16.36 -10.45
N ALA A 54 10.18 15.41 -11.35
CA ALA A 54 8.86 14.80 -11.35
C ALA A 54 8.74 13.84 -10.15
N VAL A 55 7.94 14.23 -9.17
CA VAL A 55 7.62 13.43 -7.99
C VAL A 55 6.15 13.07 -8.04
N GLN A 56 5.85 11.79 -7.84
CA GLN A 56 4.51 11.28 -7.67
C GLN A 56 4.42 10.65 -6.29
N THR A 57 3.36 10.94 -5.58
CA THR A 57 3.14 10.45 -4.21
C THR A 57 1.86 9.63 -4.14
N ALA A 58 1.81 8.73 -3.17
CA ALA A 58 0.60 8.02 -2.79
C ALA A 58 0.58 7.82 -1.28
N THR A 59 -0.58 7.96 -0.70
CA THR A 59 -0.82 7.65 0.71
C THR A 59 -1.23 6.19 0.88
N GLY A 60 -0.98 5.63 2.06
CA GLY A 60 -1.42 4.28 2.37
C GLY A 60 -2.95 4.13 2.37
N GLU A 61 -3.69 5.22 2.54
CA GLU A 61 -5.14 5.20 2.41
C GLU A 61 -5.58 5.04 0.95
N GLU A 62 -5.00 5.81 0.03
CA GLU A 62 -5.25 5.68 -1.42
C GLU A 62 -4.89 4.29 -1.95
N ILE A 63 -3.77 3.72 -1.46
CA ILE A 63 -3.36 2.35 -1.83
C ILE A 63 -4.40 1.32 -1.36
N ARG A 64 -4.95 1.48 -0.16
CA ARG A 64 -5.96 0.56 0.39
C ARG A 64 -7.32 0.69 -0.25
N GLU A 65 -7.72 1.90 -0.65
CA GLU A 65 -9.01 2.13 -1.32
C GLU A 65 -9.07 1.46 -2.70
N GLN A 66 -7.94 1.12 -3.28
CA GLN A 66 -7.82 0.39 -4.54
C GLN A 66 -7.13 -0.97 -4.34
N PRO A 67 -7.77 -1.91 -3.67
CA PRO A 67 -7.15 -3.18 -3.33
C PRO A 67 -6.86 -3.99 -4.59
N GLY A 68 -5.58 -4.27 -4.81
CA GLY A 68 -5.07 -5.15 -5.84
C GLY A 68 -4.63 -6.51 -5.30
N VAL A 69 -3.83 -7.21 -6.06
CA VAL A 69 -3.11 -8.41 -5.64
C VAL A 69 -1.76 -8.02 -5.04
N SER A 70 -1.18 -6.91 -5.51
CA SER A 70 0.11 -6.39 -5.09
C SER A 70 0.17 -4.87 -5.22
N ILE A 71 1.20 -4.26 -4.65
CA ILE A 71 1.47 -2.82 -4.79
C ILE A 71 1.62 -2.38 -6.25
N ALA A 72 2.03 -3.30 -7.14
CA ALA A 72 2.17 -3.03 -8.55
C ALA A 72 0.85 -2.70 -9.24
N ASP A 73 -0.27 -3.29 -8.79
CA ASP A 73 -1.60 -3.00 -9.31
C ASP A 73 -2.00 -1.54 -9.03
N TYR A 74 -1.68 -1.06 -7.84
CA TYR A 74 -1.89 0.36 -7.52
C TYR A 74 -1.01 1.25 -8.41
N MET A 75 0.26 0.91 -8.55
CA MET A 75 1.22 1.73 -9.29
C MET A 75 0.84 1.88 -10.77
N VAL A 76 0.44 0.80 -11.43
CA VAL A 76 0.07 0.84 -12.86
C VAL A 76 -1.21 1.63 -13.11
N ASN A 77 -2.12 1.65 -12.16
CA ASN A 77 -3.40 2.34 -12.31
C ASN A 77 -3.34 3.83 -11.93
N ASN A 78 -2.38 4.23 -11.11
CA ASN A 78 -2.38 5.58 -10.51
C ASN A 78 -1.10 6.39 -10.75
N LEU A 79 0.03 5.75 -11.07
CA LEU A 79 1.28 6.47 -11.30
C LEU A 79 1.56 6.62 -12.80
N GLU A 80 1.84 7.84 -13.21
CA GLU A 80 2.14 8.15 -14.60
C GLU A 80 3.48 7.53 -15.06
N GLY A 81 3.46 6.92 -16.24
CA GLY A 81 4.63 6.34 -16.88
C GLY A 81 5.07 5.00 -16.28
N VAL A 82 4.25 4.42 -15.40
CA VAL A 82 4.44 3.07 -14.88
C VAL A 82 3.69 2.07 -15.76
N THR A 83 4.34 1.00 -16.12
CA THR A 83 3.75 -0.18 -16.76
C THR A 83 4.17 -1.43 -16.02
N VAL A 84 3.37 -2.47 -16.11
CA VAL A 84 3.61 -3.73 -15.41
C VAL A 84 3.54 -4.87 -16.41
N ASN A 85 4.52 -5.76 -16.35
CA ASN A 85 4.52 -7.00 -17.10
C ASN A 85 4.46 -8.18 -16.14
N GLU A 86 3.60 -9.14 -16.44
CA GLU A 86 3.56 -10.39 -15.73
C GLU A 86 4.66 -11.32 -16.27
N VAL A 87 5.58 -11.68 -15.41
CA VAL A 87 6.69 -12.54 -15.76
C VAL A 87 6.59 -13.83 -14.96
N GLY A 88 6.56 -14.96 -15.67
CA GLY A 88 6.51 -16.27 -15.03
C GLY A 88 5.16 -16.69 -14.45
N GLY A 89 4.08 -15.97 -14.73
CA GLY A 89 2.73 -16.31 -14.27
C GLY A 89 2.51 -16.15 -12.76
N ASN A 90 3.32 -15.34 -12.10
CA ASN A 90 3.19 -15.03 -10.69
C ASN A 90 2.70 -13.58 -10.48
N PRO A 91 1.44 -13.37 -10.08
CA PRO A 91 0.87 -12.04 -9.91
C PRO A 91 1.47 -11.24 -8.73
N TYR A 92 2.26 -11.88 -7.88
CA TYR A 92 2.97 -11.22 -6.79
C TYR A 92 4.39 -10.79 -7.14
N GLN A 93 4.93 -11.28 -8.26
CA GLN A 93 6.28 -10.96 -8.74
C GLN A 93 6.22 -10.37 -10.14
N LEU A 94 5.66 -9.21 -10.24
CA LEU A 94 5.51 -8.47 -11.48
C LEU A 94 6.79 -7.70 -11.81
N GLU A 95 7.05 -7.52 -13.10
CA GLU A 95 8.06 -6.60 -13.57
C GLU A 95 7.45 -5.20 -13.67
N ILE A 96 7.94 -4.28 -12.88
CA ILE A 96 7.55 -2.87 -12.93
C ILE A 96 8.52 -2.14 -13.85
N ASN A 97 7.97 -1.44 -14.82
CA ASN A 97 8.72 -0.55 -15.72
C ASN A 97 8.26 0.89 -15.51
N TYR A 98 9.20 1.78 -15.32
CA TYR A 98 8.96 3.21 -15.27
C TYR A 98 9.77 3.92 -16.35
N ARG A 99 9.09 4.50 -17.32
CA ARG A 99 9.70 5.23 -18.44
C ARG A 99 10.81 4.44 -19.15
N GLY A 100 10.66 3.13 -19.29
CA GLY A 100 11.63 2.25 -19.94
C GLY A 100 12.69 1.64 -19.01
N TYR A 101 12.67 1.97 -17.71
CA TYR A 101 13.59 1.40 -16.71
C TYR A 101 12.87 0.40 -15.83
N ASN A 102 13.49 -0.76 -15.62
CA ASN A 102 12.86 -1.88 -14.94
C ASN A 102 13.23 -1.96 -13.45
N ALA A 103 12.28 -2.48 -12.68
CA ALA A 103 12.50 -3.15 -11.40
C ALA A 103 11.83 -4.52 -11.48
N THR A 104 12.61 -5.55 -11.81
CA THR A 104 12.09 -6.90 -12.08
C THR A 104 12.59 -7.90 -11.05
N PRO A 105 11.81 -8.94 -10.73
CA PRO A 105 12.27 -10.05 -9.89
C PRO A 105 13.24 -10.97 -10.60
N LEU A 106 13.36 -10.88 -11.93
CA LEU A 106 14.22 -11.75 -12.71
C LEU A 106 15.69 -11.36 -12.60
N VAL A 107 16.51 -12.34 -12.30
CA VAL A 107 17.97 -12.22 -12.30
C VAL A 107 18.50 -12.11 -13.73
N GLY A 108 19.47 -11.21 -13.94
CA GLY A 108 20.10 -11.01 -15.25
C GLY A 108 19.42 -10.00 -16.15
N ASN A 109 18.24 -9.51 -15.79
CA ASN A 109 17.60 -8.41 -16.54
C ASN A 109 18.18 -7.06 -16.11
N PRO A 110 18.29 -6.10 -17.06
CA PRO A 110 18.68 -4.74 -16.72
C PRO A 110 17.72 -4.12 -15.72
N GLN A 111 18.29 -3.55 -14.67
CA GLN A 111 17.54 -2.81 -13.64
C GLN A 111 17.87 -1.32 -13.80
N GLY A 112 16.91 -0.46 -13.49
CA GLY A 112 17.14 0.98 -13.60
C GLY A 112 16.37 1.79 -12.56
N LEU A 113 15.65 1.11 -11.67
CA LEU A 113 14.93 1.71 -10.56
C LEU A 113 15.52 1.25 -9.23
N SER A 114 15.73 2.18 -8.33
CA SER A 114 16.12 1.89 -6.95
C SER A 114 14.88 1.89 -6.05
N ILE A 115 14.68 0.81 -5.33
CA ILE A 115 13.52 0.60 -4.47
C ILE A 115 13.96 0.63 -3.01
N TYR A 116 13.25 1.39 -2.19
CA TYR A 116 13.52 1.54 -0.76
C TYR A 116 12.25 1.33 0.06
N VAL A 117 12.40 0.66 1.21
CA VAL A 117 11.39 0.58 2.26
C VAL A 117 12.05 1.02 3.56
N ASP A 118 11.50 2.03 4.20
CA ASP A 118 12.03 2.66 5.43
C ASP A 118 13.54 3.02 5.33
N GLY A 119 13.96 3.50 4.16
CA GLY A 119 15.35 3.83 3.88
C GLY A 119 16.26 2.64 3.57
N VAL A 120 15.76 1.42 3.67
CA VAL A 120 16.50 0.21 3.34
C VAL A 120 16.27 -0.18 1.88
N ARG A 121 17.35 -0.32 1.13
CA ARG A 121 17.30 -0.71 -0.27
C ARG A 121 16.80 -2.14 -0.43
N GLN A 122 15.81 -2.34 -1.28
CA GLN A 122 15.19 -3.63 -1.56
C GLN A 122 15.82 -4.36 -2.77
N ASN A 123 16.57 -3.63 -3.60
CA ASN A 123 17.29 -4.28 -4.70
C ASN A 123 18.37 -5.21 -4.13
N MET A 124 18.36 -6.46 -4.56
CA MET A 124 19.29 -7.49 -4.11
C MET A 124 20.75 -7.13 -4.43
N PRO A 125 21.70 -7.33 -3.50
CA PRO A 125 23.07 -6.84 -3.66
C PRO A 125 23.81 -7.36 -4.90
N PHE A 126 23.59 -8.61 -5.30
CA PHE A 126 24.30 -9.23 -6.41
C PHE A 126 23.62 -9.05 -7.77
N SER A 127 22.32 -9.22 -7.81
CA SER A 127 21.56 -9.28 -9.06
C SER A 127 20.75 -8.01 -9.29
N ASN A 128 20.69 -7.14 -8.29
CA ASN A 128 19.94 -5.89 -8.30
C ASN A 128 18.42 -6.05 -8.60
N ASN A 129 17.94 -7.29 -8.65
CA ASN A 129 16.51 -7.59 -8.82
C ASN A 129 15.71 -7.23 -7.56
N VAL A 130 14.41 -7.08 -7.71
CA VAL A 130 13.48 -6.71 -6.63
C VAL A 130 12.45 -7.81 -6.44
N LEU A 131 12.31 -8.31 -5.24
CA LEU A 131 11.29 -9.28 -4.86
C LEU A 131 10.07 -8.55 -4.31
N TRP A 132 9.10 -8.28 -5.17
CA TRP A 132 7.91 -7.49 -4.83
C TRP A 132 7.01 -8.16 -3.79
N ASP A 133 7.00 -9.48 -3.75
CA ASP A 133 6.25 -10.29 -2.77
C ASP A 133 6.77 -10.16 -1.33
N THR A 134 7.96 -9.59 -1.15
CA THR A 134 8.50 -9.29 0.19
C THR A 134 8.09 -7.92 0.72
N ILE A 135 7.45 -7.09 -0.11
CA ILE A 135 7.01 -5.75 0.27
C ILE A 135 5.53 -5.80 0.64
N PRO A 136 5.18 -5.66 1.93
CA PRO A 136 3.81 -5.77 2.40
C PRO A 136 3.03 -4.47 2.08
N ASP A 137 2.18 -4.50 1.08
CA ASP A 137 1.35 -3.37 0.64
C ASP A 137 0.46 -2.80 1.77
N PHE A 138 -0.13 -3.69 2.59
CA PHE A 138 -0.96 -3.30 3.72
C PHE A 138 -0.21 -2.49 4.79
N ALA A 139 1.12 -2.64 4.88
CA ALA A 139 1.94 -1.93 5.86
C ALA A 139 2.42 -0.56 5.37
N ILE A 140 2.24 -0.22 4.10
CA ILE A 140 2.70 1.04 3.54
C ILE A 140 1.84 2.20 4.06
N ASP A 141 2.50 3.23 4.54
CA ASP A 141 1.91 4.50 4.99
C ASP A 141 1.95 5.57 3.89
N ASN A 142 3.07 5.64 3.19
CA ASN A 142 3.23 6.51 2.04
C ASN A 142 4.25 5.94 1.04
N MET A 143 4.14 6.40 -0.19
CA MET A 143 5.01 6.03 -1.30
C MET A 143 5.35 7.27 -2.12
N GLN A 144 6.61 7.36 -2.56
CA GLN A 144 7.11 8.43 -3.41
C GLN A 144 7.89 7.85 -4.58
N LEU A 145 7.48 8.15 -5.80
CA LEU A 145 8.18 7.81 -7.03
C LEU A 145 8.83 9.08 -7.59
N VAL A 146 10.15 9.09 -7.61
CA VAL A 146 10.96 10.20 -8.11
C VAL A 146 11.56 9.81 -9.45
N GLY A 147 11.25 10.56 -10.49
CA GLY A 147 11.77 10.33 -11.84
C GLY A 147 13.15 10.94 -12.04
N GLY A 148 13.94 10.25 -12.84
CA GLY A 148 15.27 10.71 -13.26
C GLY A 148 16.43 10.12 -12.46
N SER A 149 17.61 10.27 -13.00
CA SER A 149 18.84 9.80 -12.37
C SER A 149 19.25 10.74 -11.23
N ASN A 150 19.33 10.20 -10.01
CA ASN A 150 19.78 10.94 -8.86
C ASN A 150 20.81 10.09 -8.06
N PRO A 151 22.09 10.50 -8.02
CA PRO A 151 23.15 9.73 -7.38
C PRO A 151 22.97 9.58 -5.85
N VAL A 152 22.14 10.43 -5.23
CA VAL A 152 21.80 10.32 -3.80
C VAL A 152 21.14 8.99 -3.48
N TYR A 153 20.40 8.41 -4.43
CA TYR A 153 19.77 7.10 -4.28
C TYR A 153 20.68 5.92 -4.66
N GLY A 154 21.96 6.18 -4.95
CA GLY A 154 22.97 5.15 -5.18
C GLY A 154 22.93 4.53 -6.58
N LEU A 155 23.52 3.33 -6.68
CA LEU A 155 23.72 2.63 -7.95
C LEU A 155 22.39 2.22 -8.59
N ASN A 156 22.40 2.20 -9.94
CA ASN A 156 21.25 1.79 -10.78
C ASN A 156 19.99 2.63 -10.62
N THR A 157 20.12 3.89 -10.20
CA THR A 157 19.05 4.89 -10.19
C THR A 157 19.08 5.68 -11.51
N LEU A 158 18.89 4.99 -12.62
CA LEU A 158 18.92 5.61 -13.96
C LEU A 158 17.58 6.22 -14.34
N GLY A 159 16.50 5.48 -14.07
CA GLY A 159 15.12 5.89 -14.38
C GLY A 159 14.44 6.63 -13.25
N GLY A 160 14.82 6.31 -12.02
CA GLY A 160 14.20 6.90 -10.83
C GLY A 160 14.38 6.06 -9.59
N SER A 161 13.75 6.50 -8.52
CA SER A 161 13.70 5.81 -7.24
C SER A 161 12.26 5.77 -6.72
N LEU A 162 11.90 4.62 -6.15
CA LEU A 162 10.66 4.41 -5.41
C LEU A 162 11.02 4.27 -3.93
N SER A 163 10.52 5.17 -3.12
CA SER A 163 10.68 5.13 -1.66
C SER A 163 9.33 4.91 -1.01
N MET A 164 9.26 3.93 -0.15
CA MET A 164 8.06 3.58 0.63
C MET A 164 8.39 3.68 2.11
N GLN A 165 7.44 4.16 2.88
CA GLN A 165 7.52 4.19 4.33
C GLN A 165 6.41 3.34 4.91
N THR A 166 6.72 2.56 5.94
CA THR A 166 5.73 1.74 6.62
C THR A 166 5.04 2.52 7.72
N LYS A 167 3.84 2.08 8.07
CA LYS A 167 3.06 2.62 9.16
C LYS A 167 3.84 2.55 10.47
N SER A 168 3.77 3.59 11.25
CA SER A 168 4.31 3.65 12.61
C SER A 168 3.18 3.85 13.61
N GLY A 169 3.45 3.62 14.90
CA GLY A 169 2.47 3.92 15.94
C GLY A 169 2.03 5.38 15.98
N ARG A 170 2.82 6.30 15.41
CA ARG A 170 2.47 7.72 15.30
C ARG A 170 1.58 8.02 14.10
N THR A 171 1.81 7.35 12.97
CA THR A 171 1.02 7.56 11.75
C THR A 171 -0.27 6.72 11.77
N PHE A 172 -0.23 5.58 12.45
CA PHE A 172 -1.37 4.68 12.62
C PHE A 172 -1.68 4.43 14.10
N ASN A 173 -2.40 5.38 14.73
CA ASN A 173 -2.81 5.29 16.14
C ASN A 173 -4.28 4.87 16.23
N LYS A 174 -4.60 3.70 15.70
CA LYS A 174 -5.96 3.12 15.71
C LYS A 174 -5.90 1.60 15.57
N SER A 175 -7.05 0.95 15.76
CA SER A 175 -7.23 -0.45 15.38
C SER A 175 -8.18 -0.53 14.19
N ALA A 176 -7.87 -1.38 13.22
CA ALA A 176 -8.67 -1.61 12.04
C ALA A 176 -8.82 -3.11 11.77
N ILE A 177 -9.98 -3.48 11.25
CA ILE A 177 -10.25 -4.83 10.76
C ILE A 177 -10.76 -4.67 9.34
N GLU A 178 -10.12 -5.38 8.42
CA GLU A 178 -10.49 -5.38 7.01
C GLU A 178 -10.78 -6.81 6.56
N VAL A 179 -11.83 -6.98 5.78
CA VAL A 179 -12.19 -8.25 5.16
C VAL A 179 -12.43 -8.01 3.67
N GLN A 180 -11.67 -8.67 2.84
CA GLN A 180 -11.82 -8.62 1.39
C GLN A 180 -12.30 -9.96 0.85
N THR A 181 -13.19 -9.91 -0.12
CA THR A 181 -13.61 -11.08 -0.89
C THR A 181 -13.44 -10.77 -2.38
N GLY A 182 -12.99 -11.75 -3.14
CA GLY A 182 -12.70 -11.56 -4.55
C GLY A 182 -13.05 -12.78 -5.40
N SER A 183 -12.77 -12.67 -6.69
CA SER A 183 -12.91 -13.73 -7.65
C SER A 183 -12.12 -14.99 -7.25
N TRP A 184 -12.51 -16.14 -7.75
CA TRP A 184 -11.84 -17.41 -7.49
C TRP A 184 -11.83 -17.85 -6.02
N GLY A 185 -12.77 -17.34 -5.22
CA GLY A 185 -12.87 -17.67 -3.80
C GLY A 185 -11.81 -17.01 -2.92
N ARG A 186 -11.13 -15.98 -3.41
CA ARG A 186 -10.16 -15.19 -2.62
C ARG A 186 -10.86 -14.59 -1.41
N LYS A 187 -10.26 -14.79 -0.24
CA LYS A 187 -10.68 -14.20 1.03
C LYS A 187 -9.45 -13.73 1.77
N ILE A 188 -9.45 -12.48 2.16
CA ILE A 188 -8.37 -11.88 2.95
C ILE A 188 -8.98 -11.28 4.20
N GLY A 189 -8.35 -11.54 5.34
CA GLY A 189 -8.65 -10.87 6.60
C GLY A 189 -7.39 -10.18 7.10
N LEU A 190 -7.49 -8.91 7.44
CA LEU A 190 -6.42 -8.10 8.00
C LEU A 190 -6.89 -7.51 9.33
N ILE A 191 -6.05 -7.60 10.33
CA ILE A 191 -6.24 -6.95 11.63
C ILE A 191 -4.99 -6.12 11.90
N GLU A 192 -5.17 -4.84 12.08
CA GLU A 192 -4.10 -3.90 12.39
C GLU A 192 -4.39 -3.21 13.72
N SER A 193 -3.36 -2.99 14.51
CA SER A 193 -3.45 -2.18 15.72
C SER A 193 -2.15 -1.43 15.92
N GLY A 194 -2.23 -0.13 16.12
CA GLY A 194 -1.08 0.74 16.38
C GLY A 194 -1.36 1.69 17.51
N GLY A 195 -0.31 2.19 18.13
CA GLY A 195 -0.39 3.18 19.19
C GLY A 195 0.97 3.68 19.61
N VAL A 196 0.99 4.77 20.38
CA VAL A 196 2.18 5.34 20.99
C VAL A 196 2.05 5.19 22.49
N SER A 197 3.07 4.65 23.17
CA SER A 197 3.20 4.72 24.62
C SER A 197 3.70 6.11 24.99
N GLU A 198 2.99 6.77 25.90
CA GLU A 198 3.45 8.02 26.54
C GLU A 198 4.32 7.59 27.74
N ASP A 199 5.64 7.56 27.56
CA ASP A 199 6.63 7.46 28.63
C ASP A 199 7.24 8.84 28.92
#